data_c93b57eaa0fcc75465903fc6ef89d58e
#
_entry.id   c93b57eaa0fcc75465903fc6ef89d58e
#
_cell.length_a   1.000
_cell.length_b   1.000
_cell.length_c   1.000
_cell.angle_alpha   90.00
_cell.angle_beta   90.00
_cell.angle_gamma   90.00
#
_symmetry.space_group_name_H-M   'P 1'
#
loop_
_entity.id
_entity.type
_entity.pdbx_description
1 polymer ?
#
loop_
_entity_poly.entity_id
_entity_poly.type
_entity_poly.pdbx_seq_one_letter_code
_entity_poly.pdbx_strand_id
1 'polypeptide(L)'
;MKIMKRVIVALLVAAMAVSVFAACGKGGSGSGVVTLNVFSQRANFEGMQGGWMAAILKDRFGVELNIVKESGNTLTTRMEAGDLGDIVIWGTDGEDYKAAVDAGLLLDWEEQGLLKDYGTYMYEHMQSALEKNRRVSGDGKIHGIGNGIAAEDESGKEQHQEFMYAWELRYDYYVELGCPEVKDLDDLFDVFVQMKENHPTDDEGKETYAVSIWPDWDGNMVMYPKSLASAYYGIDEFALGFYDFTTNEFIDPLRINDDGSYGPYLEMVQYFNRLYRAGLLDPDSDIQKNDQASAKVKSGRTFWSIFNYAGSAQFNSLENLNSGKGMYTVVPEEATPVVYGLSPLGGSSLWTIGSKTKEPELCMQVINWFATPTGNLEQQYGPQGLCWYYDENGKTCFTDLGRTATADQNTELVSDNPDYQKYCGDTFKNGMQQLNNIVWSLDAINPDSGETFNKKGWASEKTPLAEGNIELVWRENNNSNSMDEYLDARGKFVISQKYSYAEGKKDADLKVVWEQVTKSITTWSWKAIEADTEEEFENAINEMLKEAKSYNNGEGYNQCVEWSENEAAILTDIIKEAKSAQN
;
A
#
# COMPACT_ATOMS: atom_id res chain seq x y z
N MET A 1 4.64 -19.80 -46.10
CA MET A 1 3.22 -19.56 -45.67
C MET A 1 3.07 -19.14 -44.20
N LYS A 2 3.96 -19.52 -43.28
CA LYS A 2 3.90 -19.06 -41.85
C LYS A 2 4.47 -17.65 -41.63
N ILE A 3 5.43 -17.21 -42.44
CA ILE A 3 6.04 -15.86 -42.32
C ILE A 3 5.09 -14.79 -42.86
N MET A 4 4.32 -15.08 -43.90
CA MET A 4 3.35 -14.12 -44.47
C MET A 4 2.12 -13.86 -43.58
N LYS A 5 1.76 -14.79 -42.68
CA LYS A 5 0.68 -14.59 -41.71
C LYS A 5 1.10 -13.68 -40.53
N ARG A 6 2.38 -13.69 -40.14
CA ARG A 6 2.91 -12.82 -39.07
C ARG A 6 3.07 -11.36 -39.50
N VAL A 7 3.40 -11.11 -40.75
CA VAL A 7 3.50 -9.75 -41.31
C VAL A 7 2.11 -9.12 -41.48
N ILE A 8 1.07 -9.92 -41.78
CA ILE A 8 -0.31 -9.43 -41.93
C ILE A 8 -0.91 -9.08 -40.55
N VAL A 9 -0.56 -9.81 -39.47
CA VAL A 9 -1.01 -9.49 -38.11
C VAL A 9 -0.31 -8.24 -37.59
N ALA A 10 0.98 -8.05 -37.82
CA ALA A 10 1.71 -6.85 -37.45
C ALA A 10 1.22 -5.59 -38.20
N LEU A 11 0.80 -5.72 -39.47
CA LEU A 11 0.22 -4.64 -40.25
C LEU A 11 -1.25 -4.32 -39.85
N LEU A 12 -1.98 -5.29 -39.32
CA LEU A 12 -3.35 -5.07 -38.79
C LEU A 12 -3.35 -4.39 -37.43
N VAL A 13 -2.36 -4.66 -36.58
CA VAL A 13 -2.20 -3.97 -35.29
C VAL A 13 -1.71 -2.53 -35.50
N ALA A 14 -0.82 -2.29 -36.48
CA ALA A 14 -0.43 -0.92 -36.86
C ALA A 14 -1.55 -0.14 -37.56
N ALA A 15 -2.47 -0.80 -38.28
CA ALA A 15 -3.60 -0.17 -38.94
C ALA A 15 -4.76 0.16 -37.96
N MET A 16 -4.91 -0.57 -36.86
CA MET A 16 -5.89 -0.23 -35.81
C MET A 16 -5.43 0.94 -34.94
N ALA A 17 -4.13 1.12 -34.74
CA ALA A 17 -3.61 2.29 -34.03
C ALA A 17 -3.76 3.60 -34.83
N VAL A 18 -3.94 3.55 -36.15
CA VAL A 18 -4.11 4.73 -37.02
C VAL A 18 -5.59 5.06 -37.29
N SER A 19 -6.51 4.13 -37.08
CA SER A 19 -7.94 4.34 -37.40
C SER A 19 -8.77 4.97 -36.27
N VAL A 20 -8.23 5.15 -35.08
CA VAL A 20 -8.91 5.87 -33.97
C VAL A 20 -8.74 7.40 -34.08
N PHE A 21 -7.80 7.88 -34.92
CA PHE A 21 -7.56 9.32 -35.10
C PHE A 21 -8.39 10.00 -36.22
N ALA A 22 -9.29 9.29 -36.88
CA ALA A 22 -10.02 9.84 -38.02
C ALA A 22 -11.51 10.18 -37.78
N ALA A 23 -12.01 10.08 -36.54
CA ALA A 23 -13.42 10.33 -36.22
C ALA A 23 -13.70 11.59 -35.39
N CYS A 24 -12.74 12.47 -35.20
CA CYS A 24 -12.97 13.82 -34.62
C CYS A 24 -12.76 14.92 -35.68
N GLY A 25 -13.73 15.12 -36.50
CA GLY A 25 -13.77 16.18 -37.48
C GLY A 25 -15.09 16.91 -37.51
N LYS A 26 -15.27 17.91 -36.67
CA LYS A 26 -15.88 19.24 -36.93
C LYS A 26 -16.53 19.80 -35.65
N GLY A 27 -15.83 20.75 -35.05
CA GLY A 27 -16.43 21.65 -34.07
C GLY A 27 -15.36 22.42 -33.30
N GLY A 28 -14.96 23.60 -33.80
CA GLY A 28 -14.23 24.59 -33.02
C GLY A 28 -12.71 24.58 -33.20
N SER A 29 -12.21 25.46 -34.06
CA SER A 29 -10.79 25.84 -34.16
C SER A 29 -10.35 26.60 -32.91
N GLY A 30 -9.84 25.88 -31.92
CA GLY A 30 -9.07 26.42 -30.82
C GLY A 30 -7.92 25.48 -30.54
N SER A 31 -6.70 25.86 -30.92
CA SER A 31 -5.45 25.16 -30.58
C SER A 31 -5.07 25.41 -29.11
N GLY A 32 -5.99 25.19 -28.18
CA GLY A 32 -5.78 25.44 -26.76
C GLY A 32 -5.67 24.12 -25.97
N VAL A 33 -4.65 24.02 -25.13
CA VAL A 33 -4.54 22.98 -24.12
C VAL A 33 -5.68 23.20 -23.12
N VAL A 34 -6.39 22.11 -22.74
CA VAL A 34 -7.47 22.15 -21.77
C VAL A 34 -6.89 21.93 -20.38
N THR A 35 -7.21 22.82 -19.43
CA THR A 35 -6.86 22.60 -18.02
C THR A 35 -7.98 21.87 -17.31
N LEU A 36 -7.70 20.68 -16.76
CA LEU A 36 -8.62 19.96 -15.89
C LEU A 36 -8.25 20.21 -14.42
N ASN A 37 -9.23 20.60 -13.61
CA ASN A 37 -9.08 20.76 -12.17
C ASN A 37 -9.30 19.40 -11.49
N VAL A 38 -8.27 18.87 -10.86
CA VAL A 38 -8.30 17.59 -10.15
C VAL A 38 -8.31 17.86 -8.66
N PHE A 39 -9.44 17.65 -7.99
CA PHE A 39 -9.49 17.63 -6.53
C PHE A 39 -9.10 16.25 -6.02
N SER A 40 -8.18 16.17 -5.08
CA SER A 40 -7.68 14.89 -4.59
C SER A 40 -7.45 14.88 -3.07
N GLN A 41 -8.08 13.93 -2.40
CA GLN A 41 -7.79 13.60 -1.00
C GLN A 41 -6.47 12.83 -0.84
N ARG A 42 -5.86 12.38 -1.94
CA ARG A 42 -4.63 11.57 -1.94
C ARG A 42 -3.39 12.33 -2.40
N ALA A 43 -3.57 13.45 -3.11
CA ALA A 43 -2.46 14.18 -3.71
C ALA A 43 -1.42 14.65 -2.67
N ASN A 44 -0.16 14.51 -3.04
CA ASN A 44 1.00 15.02 -2.29
C ASN A 44 1.57 16.33 -2.88
N PHE A 45 0.86 16.91 -3.86
CA PHE A 45 1.23 18.10 -4.59
C PHE A 45 0.01 19.01 -4.80
N GLU A 46 0.24 20.31 -4.95
CA GLU A 46 -0.78 21.32 -5.28
C GLU A 46 -0.28 22.23 -6.38
N GLY A 47 -1.15 22.57 -7.35
CA GLY A 47 -0.87 23.44 -8.49
C GLY A 47 -0.82 22.71 -9.84
N MET A 48 -0.23 23.35 -10.84
CA MET A 48 -0.10 22.79 -12.19
C MET A 48 0.93 21.66 -12.19
N GLN A 49 0.53 20.47 -12.63
CA GLN A 49 1.45 19.34 -12.80
C GLN A 49 2.51 19.67 -13.85
N GLY A 50 3.77 19.36 -13.54
CA GLY A 50 4.91 19.63 -14.41
C GLY A 50 5.60 18.34 -14.89
N GLY A 51 6.78 18.53 -15.48
CA GLY A 51 7.67 17.47 -15.90
C GLY A 51 7.11 16.56 -16.99
N TRP A 52 7.66 15.35 -17.08
CA TRP A 52 7.34 14.39 -18.15
C TRP A 52 5.86 13.92 -18.13
N MET A 53 5.20 13.84 -16.96
CA MET A 53 3.78 13.45 -16.90
C MET A 53 2.89 14.52 -17.56
N ALA A 54 3.13 15.79 -17.27
CA ALA A 54 2.40 16.89 -17.93
C ALA A 54 2.63 16.86 -19.44
N ALA A 55 3.85 16.58 -19.89
CA ALA A 55 4.16 16.43 -21.30
C ALA A 55 3.44 15.25 -21.96
N ILE A 56 3.33 14.10 -21.28
CA ILE A 56 2.55 12.95 -21.77
C ILE A 56 1.06 13.32 -21.93
N LEU A 57 0.46 13.91 -20.90
CA LEU A 57 -0.96 14.29 -20.92
C LEU A 57 -1.26 15.32 -22.00
N LYS A 58 -0.38 16.30 -22.17
CA LYS A 58 -0.48 17.31 -23.22
C LYS A 58 -0.36 16.71 -24.62
N ASP A 59 0.61 15.81 -24.82
CA ASP A 59 0.85 15.17 -26.12
C ASP A 59 -0.30 14.23 -26.52
N ARG A 60 -0.82 13.45 -25.57
CA ARG A 60 -1.87 12.44 -25.82
C ARG A 60 -3.26 13.04 -25.91
N PHE A 61 -3.58 13.97 -25.01
CA PHE A 61 -4.95 14.44 -24.79
C PHE A 61 -5.12 15.96 -24.99
N GLY A 62 -4.03 16.72 -25.14
CA GLY A 62 -4.10 18.19 -25.14
C GLY A 62 -4.51 18.74 -23.76
N VAL A 63 -4.16 18.06 -22.67
CA VAL A 63 -4.60 18.37 -21.31
C VAL A 63 -3.43 18.75 -20.42
N GLU A 64 -3.69 19.69 -19.52
CA GLU A 64 -2.86 19.99 -18.34
C GLU A 64 -3.71 19.82 -17.08
N LEU A 65 -3.12 19.29 -15.99
CA LEU A 65 -3.82 19.09 -14.71
C LEU A 65 -3.45 20.19 -13.72
N ASN A 66 -4.47 20.84 -13.17
CA ASN A 66 -4.36 21.69 -12.00
C ASN A 66 -4.83 20.91 -10.77
N ILE A 67 -3.90 20.49 -9.92
CA ILE A 67 -4.17 19.64 -8.77
C ILE A 67 -4.52 20.50 -7.56
N VAL A 68 -5.67 20.21 -6.95
CA VAL A 68 -6.14 20.81 -5.72
C VAL A 68 -6.13 19.74 -4.64
N LYS A 69 -5.19 19.89 -3.72
CA LYS A 69 -5.02 18.95 -2.61
C LYS A 69 -6.06 19.20 -1.52
N GLU A 70 -6.54 18.11 -0.88
CA GLU A 70 -7.31 18.23 0.36
C GLU A 70 -6.48 18.88 1.46
N SER A 71 -7.03 19.92 2.07
CA SER A 71 -6.45 20.58 3.24
C SER A 71 -7.54 21.28 4.06
N GLY A 72 -7.60 20.99 5.34
CA GLY A 72 -8.59 21.61 6.25
C GLY A 72 -10.02 21.32 5.80
N ASN A 73 -10.75 22.36 5.36
CA ASN A 73 -12.16 22.28 4.98
C ASN A 73 -12.38 22.31 3.46
N THR A 74 -11.40 21.94 2.66
CA THR A 74 -11.50 22.05 1.17
C THR A 74 -12.66 21.23 0.63
N LEU A 75 -12.80 19.97 1.06
CA LEU A 75 -13.93 19.13 0.64
C LEU A 75 -15.27 19.75 1.02
N THR A 76 -15.45 20.13 2.29
CA THR A 76 -16.70 20.72 2.77
C THR A 76 -17.09 21.96 1.95
N THR A 77 -16.12 22.86 1.70
CA THR A 77 -16.34 24.07 0.90
C THR A 77 -16.77 23.74 -0.53
N ARG A 78 -16.15 22.74 -1.14
CA ARG A 78 -16.49 22.29 -2.50
C ARG A 78 -17.85 21.61 -2.57
N MET A 79 -18.18 20.78 -1.59
CA MET A 79 -19.49 20.15 -1.46
C MET A 79 -20.59 21.21 -1.33
N GLU A 80 -20.41 22.22 -0.46
CA GLU A 80 -21.35 23.34 -0.31
C GLU A 80 -21.48 24.19 -1.57
N ALA A 81 -20.40 24.40 -2.30
CA ALA A 81 -20.42 25.10 -3.58
C ALA A 81 -21.07 24.28 -4.72
N GLY A 82 -21.22 22.98 -4.53
CA GLY A 82 -21.73 22.06 -5.55
C GLY A 82 -20.76 21.87 -6.72
N ASP A 83 -19.46 22.06 -6.50
CA ASP A 83 -18.42 21.95 -7.53
C ASP A 83 -17.16 21.30 -6.95
N LEU A 84 -16.98 20.02 -7.28
CA LEU A 84 -15.84 19.22 -6.82
C LEU A 84 -14.62 19.32 -7.76
N GLY A 85 -14.75 19.93 -8.93
CA GLY A 85 -13.75 19.95 -9.99
C GLY A 85 -14.10 19.01 -11.14
N ASP A 86 -13.18 18.84 -12.09
CA ASP A 86 -13.38 17.99 -13.28
C ASP A 86 -13.16 16.51 -12.95
N ILE A 87 -12.04 16.19 -12.32
CA ILE A 87 -11.75 14.85 -11.79
C ILE A 87 -11.68 14.92 -10.26
N VAL A 88 -12.23 13.93 -9.58
CA VAL A 88 -12.23 13.86 -8.13
C VAL A 88 -11.61 12.52 -7.69
N ILE A 89 -10.61 12.58 -6.82
CA ILE A 89 -9.95 11.41 -6.25
C ILE A 89 -10.27 11.34 -4.75
N TRP A 90 -11.02 10.32 -4.39
CA TRP A 90 -11.42 10.06 -3.00
C TRP A 90 -10.38 9.22 -2.27
N GLY A 91 -10.18 9.50 -0.99
CA GLY A 91 -9.36 8.66 -0.12
C GLY A 91 -10.01 7.31 0.19
N THR A 92 -11.34 7.28 0.19
CA THR A 92 -12.15 6.09 0.46
C THR A 92 -13.50 6.20 -0.24
N ASP A 93 -14.14 5.05 -0.49
CA ASP A 93 -15.53 4.92 -1.00
C ASP A 93 -16.60 5.03 0.12
N GLY A 94 -16.22 5.61 1.26
CA GLY A 94 -17.05 5.79 2.45
C GLY A 94 -18.03 6.95 2.36
N GLU A 95 -18.24 7.61 3.52
CA GLU A 95 -19.30 8.62 3.74
C GLU A 95 -19.24 9.81 2.79
N ASP A 96 -18.07 10.42 2.65
CA ASP A 96 -17.91 11.64 1.85
C ASP A 96 -18.22 11.38 0.38
N TYR A 97 -17.77 10.22 -0.15
CA TYR A 97 -18.09 9.78 -1.50
C TYR A 97 -19.60 9.57 -1.68
N LYS A 98 -20.23 8.82 -0.76
CA LYS A 98 -21.68 8.56 -0.79
C LYS A 98 -22.49 9.85 -0.69
N ALA A 99 -22.09 10.78 0.19
CA ALA A 99 -22.73 12.08 0.30
C ALA A 99 -22.61 12.91 -1.00
N ALA A 100 -21.50 12.81 -1.73
CA ALA A 100 -21.34 13.46 -3.02
C ALA A 100 -22.23 12.82 -4.11
N VAL A 101 -22.40 11.50 -4.11
CA VAL A 101 -23.34 10.78 -4.97
C VAL A 101 -24.78 11.23 -4.67
N ASP A 102 -25.20 11.19 -3.41
CA ASP A 102 -26.55 11.58 -2.97
C ASP A 102 -26.87 13.04 -3.32
N ALA A 103 -25.88 13.92 -3.27
CA ALA A 103 -26.01 15.32 -3.65
C ALA A 103 -25.95 15.57 -5.18
N GLY A 104 -25.76 14.52 -6.00
CA GLY A 104 -25.65 14.63 -7.46
C GLY A 104 -24.41 15.38 -7.93
N LEU A 105 -23.31 15.34 -7.18
CA LEU A 105 -22.07 16.05 -7.49
C LEU A 105 -21.12 15.26 -8.38
N LEU A 106 -21.41 13.99 -8.67
CA LEU A 106 -20.64 13.10 -9.52
C LEU A 106 -21.44 12.67 -10.75
N LEU A 107 -20.77 12.45 -11.88
CA LEU A 107 -21.38 11.93 -13.09
C LEU A 107 -21.67 10.45 -12.96
N ASP A 108 -22.81 10.01 -13.47
CA ASP A 108 -23.08 8.61 -13.80
C ASP A 108 -22.32 8.25 -15.08
N TRP A 109 -21.40 7.31 -14.99
CA TRP A 109 -20.52 6.94 -16.10
C TRP A 109 -21.21 6.15 -17.22
N GLU A 110 -22.38 5.59 -16.96
CA GLU A 110 -23.18 4.91 -17.98
C GLU A 110 -24.10 5.87 -18.73
N GLU A 111 -24.36 7.05 -18.15
CA GLU A 111 -25.20 8.05 -18.80
C GLU A 111 -24.58 8.51 -20.12
N GLN A 112 -25.38 8.53 -21.16
CA GLN A 112 -24.98 8.90 -22.53
C GLN A 112 -23.82 8.06 -23.12
N GLY A 113 -23.53 6.87 -22.53
CA GLY A 113 -22.46 5.98 -23.01
C GLY A 113 -21.05 6.42 -22.65
N LEU A 114 -20.87 7.35 -21.70
CA LEU A 114 -19.57 7.93 -21.36
C LEU A 114 -18.51 6.87 -21.08
N LEU A 115 -18.79 5.89 -20.21
CA LEU A 115 -17.87 4.79 -19.90
C LEU A 115 -17.59 3.91 -21.14
N LYS A 116 -18.64 3.52 -21.86
CA LYS A 116 -18.51 2.60 -22.99
C LYS A 116 -17.73 3.18 -24.16
N ASP A 117 -17.93 4.48 -24.46
CA ASP A 117 -17.38 5.12 -25.65
C ASP A 117 -15.99 5.73 -25.39
N TYR A 118 -15.69 6.14 -24.14
CA TYR A 118 -14.44 6.83 -23.78
C TYR A 118 -13.64 6.13 -22.68
N GLY A 119 -14.26 5.25 -21.91
CA GLY A 119 -13.66 4.42 -20.87
C GLY A 119 -13.42 2.97 -21.32
N THR A 120 -13.09 2.75 -22.58
CA THR A 120 -13.14 1.46 -23.27
C THR A 120 -12.33 0.36 -22.58
N TYR A 121 -11.12 0.66 -22.11
CA TYR A 121 -10.28 -0.33 -21.42
C TYR A 121 -10.93 -0.77 -20.10
N MET A 122 -11.40 0.17 -19.28
CA MET A 122 -12.10 -0.14 -18.02
C MET A 122 -13.37 -0.94 -18.30
N TYR A 123 -14.14 -0.54 -19.33
CA TYR A 123 -15.37 -1.23 -19.73
C TYR A 123 -15.12 -2.68 -20.19
N GLU A 124 -14.04 -2.94 -20.89
CA GLU A 124 -13.72 -4.26 -21.43
C GLU A 124 -12.98 -5.17 -20.43
N HIS A 125 -12.18 -4.62 -19.51
CA HIS A 125 -11.22 -5.39 -18.72
C HIS A 125 -11.37 -5.23 -17.19
N MET A 126 -12.25 -4.34 -16.68
CA MET A 126 -12.34 -4.04 -15.25
C MET A 126 -13.79 -4.11 -14.73
N GLN A 127 -14.59 -5.03 -15.25
CA GLN A 127 -15.99 -5.14 -14.90
C GLN A 127 -16.23 -5.38 -13.41
N SER A 128 -15.40 -6.20 -12.75
CA SER A 128 -15.50 -6.47 -11.31
C SER A 128 -15.35 -5.21 -10.46
N ALA A 129 -14.38 -4.33 -10.82
CA ALA A 129 -14.18 -3.05 -10.12
C ALA A 129 -15.33 -2.06 -10.36
N LEU A 130 -15.85 -2.02 -11.58
CA LEU A 130 -17.01 -1.18 -11.93
C LEU A 130 -18.26 -1.63 -11.19
N GLU A 131 -18.54 -2.93 -11.13
CA GLU A 131 -19.67 -3.49 -10.39
C GLU A 131 -19.51 -3.31 -8.87
N LYS A 132 -18.29 -3.35 -8.33
CA LYS A 132 -18.06 -2.93 -6.94
C LYS A 132 -18.51 -1.49 -6.73
N ASN A 133 -18.09 -0.57 -7.61
CA ASN A 133 -18.48 0.84 -7.47
C ASN A 133 -19.99 1.01 -7.52
N ARG A 134 -20.69 0.29 -8.43
CA ARG A 134 -22.16 0.26 -8.49
C ARG A 134 -22.81 -0.12 -7.15
N ARG A 135 -22.23 -1.10 -6.45
CA ARG A 135 -22.76 -1.56 -5.14
C ARG A 135 -22.51 -0.56 -4.03
N VAL A 136 -21.29 0.04 -3.99
CA VAL A 136 -20.91 0.94 -2.89
C VAL A 136 -21.41 2.38 -3.08
N SER A 137 -21.81 2.78 -4.29
CA SER A 137 -22.33 4.12 -4.58
C SER A 137 -23.59 4.49 -3.79
N GLY A 138 -24.42 3.49 -3.48
CA GLY A 138 -25.67 3.66 -2.75
C GLY A 138 -26.89 3.89 -3.66
N ASP A 139 -26.71 4.39 -4.87
CA ASP A 139 -27.78 4.64 -5.87
C ASP A 139 -27.84 3.59 -6.98
N GLY A 140 -26.91 2.61 -6.95
CA GLY A 140 -26.85 1.52 -7.92
C GLY A 140 -26.27 1.90 -9.29
N LYS A 141 -25.55 3.02 -9.37
CA LYS A 141 -24.90 3.51 -10.59
C LYS A 141 -23.38 3.47 -10.48
N ILE A 142 -22.70 3.57 -11.62
CA ILE A 142 -21.25 3.65 -11.67
C ILE A 142 -20.82 5.12 -11.72
N HIS A 143 -20.14 5.58 -10.69
CA HIS A 143 -19.59 6.92 -10.59
C HIS A 143 -18.07 6.96 -10.60
N GLY A 144 -17.40 5.80 -10.52
CA GLY A 144 -15.96 5.76 -10.41
C GLY A 144 -15.35 4.37 -10.55
N ILE A 145 -14.01 4.34 -10.41
CA ILE A 145 -13.22 3.11 -10.38
C ILE A 145 -12.24 3.17 -9.22
N GLY A 146 -12.04 2.01 -8.56
CA GLY A 146 -11.10 1.87 -7.46
C GLY A 146 -9.64 1.89 -7.89
N ASN A 147 -8.76 2.01 -6.90
CA ASN A 147 -7.32 1.82 -7.06
C ASN A 147 -6.91 0.38 -6.71
N GLY A 148 -5.64 0.03 -6.97
CA GLY A 148 -5.06 -1.24 -6.52
C GLY A 148 -5.75 -2.48 -7.07
N ILE A 149 -6.27 -2.40 -8.31
CA ILE A 149 -6.95 -3.50 -9.00
C ILE A 149 -5.93 -4.57 -9.38
N ALA A 150 -6.28 -5.84 -9.21
CA ALA A 150 -5.57 -6.97 -9.78
C ALA A 150 -6.27 -7.46 -11.05
N ALA A 151 -5.54 -8.18 -11.90
CA ALA A 151 -6.16 -8.92 -12.99
C ALA A 151 -7.03 -10.05 -12.42
N GLU A 152 -8.09 -10.41 -13.14
CA GLU A 152 -8.86 -11.61 -12.80
C GLU A 152 -7.99 -12.85 -12.99
N ASP A 153 -7.98 -13.74 -12.00
CA ASP A 153 -7.26 -15.02 -12.10
C ASP A 153 -8.23 -16.13 -12.47
N GLU A 154 -8.10 -16.64 -13.67
CA GLU A 154 -8.90 -17.77 -14.17
C GLU A 154 -8.69 -19.05 -13.34
N SER A 155 -7.60 -19.17 -12.57
CA SER A 155 -7.34 -20.34 -11.71
C SER A 155 -8.15 -20.32 -10.42
N GLY A 156 -8.76 -19.19 -10.06
CA GLY A 156 -9.51 -18.99 -8.83
C GLY A 156 -8.65 -18.98 -7.55
N LYS A 157 -7.32 -18.87 -7.68
CA LYS A 157 -6.44 -18.70 -6.52
C LYS A 157 -6.54 -17.28 -5.99
N GLU A 158 -6.64 -17.16 -4.66
CA GLU A 158 -6.51 -15.86 -4.00
C GLU A 158 -5.09 -15.34 -4.22
N GLN A 159 -4.97 -14.15 -4.82
CA GLN A 159 -3.71 -13.45 -5.00
C GLN A 159 -3.48 -12.52 -3.80
N HIS A 160 -2.21 -12.26 -3.50
CA HIS A 160 -1.83 -11.35 -2.42
C HIS A 160 -0.74 -10.38 -2.85
N GLN A 161 -0.58 -9.31 -2.08
CA GLN A 161 0.48 -8.33 -2.22
C GLN A 161 1.82 -8.88 -1.72
N GLU A 162 2.91 -8.12 -1.91
CA GLU A 162 4.19 -8.37 -1.25
C GLU A 162 4.00 -8.46 0.26
N PHE A 163 4.72 -9.35 0.94
CA PHE A 163 4.65 -9.50 2.39
C PHE A 163 5.21 -8.26 3.09
N MET A 164 4.33 -7.43 3.64
CA MET A 164 4.73 -6.29 4.46
C MET A 164 5.35 -6.75 5.79
N TYR A 165 4.78 -7.80 6.40
CA TYR A 165 5.31 -8.43 7.62
C TYR A 165 6.34 -9.48 7.26
N ALA A 166 7.58 -9.04 7.04
CA ALA A 166 8.65 -9.85 6.48
C ALA A 166 9.64 -10.39 7.52
N TRP A 167 9.51 -10.01 8.80
CA TRP A 167 10.37 -10.52 9.89
C TRP A 167 11.86 -10.42 9.59
N GLU A 168 12.32 -9.27 9.17
CA GLU A 168 13.69 -9.06 8.69
C GLU A 168 14.65 -8.77 9.85
N LEU A 169 15.76 -9.48 9.88
CA LEU A 169 16.85 -9.17 10.80
C LEU A 169 18.20 -9.13 10.08
N ARG A 170 19.22 -8.59 10.72
CA ARG A 170 20.61 -8.60 10.24
C ARG A 170 21.06 -10.05 10.07
N TYR A 171 20.95 -10.52 8.83
CA TYR A 171 21.19 -11.92 8.50
C TYR A 171 22.66 -12.30 8.63
N ASP A 172 23.57 -11.36 8.42
CA ASP A 172 24.99 -11.50 8.70
C ASP A 172 25.24 -11.83 10.19
N TYR A 173 24.59 -11.13 11.12
CA TYR A 173 24.69 -11.44 12.57
C TYR A 173 24.06 -12.79 12.89
N TYR A 174 22.95 -13.12 12.23
CA TYR A 174 22.27 -14.40 12.42
C TYR A 174 23.11 -15.59 11.95
N VAL A 175 23.85 -15.44 10.85
CA VAL A 175 24.81 -16.44 10.35
C VAL A 175 25.98 -16.60 11.32
N GLU A 176 26.49 -15.53 11.94
CA GLU A 176 27.53 -15.58 12.96
C GLU A 176 27.10 -16.41 14.19
N LEU A 177 25.82 -16.42 14.51
CA LEU A 177 25.25 -17.25 15.58
C LEU A 177 25.05 -18.72 15.16
N GLY A 178 25.31 -19.05 13.89
CA GLY A 178 25.11 -20.40 13.34
C GLY A 178 23.68 -20.70 12.91
N CYS A 179 22.88 -19.68 12.63
CA CYS A 179 21.47 -19.79 12.22
C CYS A 179 20.62 -20.65 13.19
N PRO A 180 20.49 -20.26 14.46
CA PRO A 180 19.73 -21.03 15.45
C PRO A 180 18.27 -21.16 15.01
N GLU A 181 17.61 -22.26 15.35
CA GLU A 181 16.18 -22.44 15.13
C GLU A 181 15.39 -21.39 15.93
N VAL A 182 14.39 -20.77 15.30
CA VAL A 182 13.49 -19.79 15.91
C VAL A 182 12.07 -20.32 15.82
N LYS A 183 11.55 -20.86 16.91
CA LYS A 183 10.22 -21.45 16.97
C LYS A 183 9.15 -20.41 17.27
N ASP A 184 9.43 -19.57 18.25
CA ASP A 184 8.51 -18.61 18.81
C ASP A 184 9.20 -17.26 19.10
N LEU A 185 8.48 -16.37 19.79
CA LEU A 185 8.99 -15.05 20.18
C LEU A 185 10.06 -15.13 21.29
N ASP A 186 10.08 -16.18 22.10
CA ASP A 186 11.09 -16.35 23.14
C ASP A 186 12.44 -16.74 22.51
N ASP A 187 12.45 -17.66 21.56
CA ASP A 187 13.65 -17.98 20.78
C ASP A 187 14.17 -16.76 20.02
N LEU A 188 13.27 -15.96 19.44
CA LEU A 188 13.64 -14.72 18.74
C LEU A 188 14.24 -13.68 19.69
N PHE A 189 13.69 -13.55 20.89
CA PHE A 189 14.24 -12.69 21.95
C PHE A 189 15.66 -13.10 22.31
N ASP A 190 15.91 -14.41 22.50
CA ASP A 190 17.24 -14.94 22.82
C ASP A 190 18.24 -14.68 21.70
N VAL A 191 17.81 -14.75 20.43
CA VAL A 191 18.63 -14.34 19.27
C VAL A 191 18.99 -12.87 19.37
N PHE A 192 18.05 -11.98 19.71
CA PHE A 192 18.34 -10.56 19.86
C PHE A 192 19.32 -10.27 20.99
N VAL A 193 19.24 -10.97 22.12
CA VAL A 193 20.20 -10.84 23.23
C VAL A 193 21.59 -11.19 22.74
N GLN A 194 21.76 -12.34 22.08
CA GLN A 194 23.06 -12.79 21.56
C GLN A 194 23.62 -11.83 20.49
N MET A 195 22.78 -11.30 19.58
CA MET A 195 23.19 -10.31 18.60
C MET A 195 23.69 -9.03 19.28
N LYS A 196 22.97 -8.52 20.28
CA LYS A 196 23.37 -7.32 21.05
C LYS A 196 24.67 -7.53 21.81
N GLU A 197 24.87 -8.72 22.40
CA GLU A 197 26.11 -9.06 23.11
C GLU A 197 27.31 -9.08 22.15
N ASN A 198 27.16 -9.63 20.95
CA ASN A 198 28.22 -9.70 19.94
C ASN A 198 28.47 -8.36 19.23
N HIS A 199 27.41 -7.58 19.03
CA HIS A 199 27.41 -6.30 18.31
C HIS A 199 26.79 -5.18 19.16
N PRO A 200 27.40 -4.80 20.31
CA PRO A 200 26.84 -3.77 21.20
C PRO A 200 26.87 -2.37 20.62
N THR A 201 27.69 -2.15 19.58
CA THR A 201 27.79 -0.87 18.86
C THR A 201 27.84 -1.10 17.36
N ASP A 202 27.39 -0.08 16.61
CA ASP A 202 27.56 -0.02 15.16
C ASP A 202 29.01 0.31 14.75
N ASP A 203 29.27 0.44 13.44
CA ASP A 203 30.60 0.75 12.88
C ASP A 203 31.12 2.15 13.32
N GLU A 204 30.25 3.03 13.81
CA GLU A 204 30.61 4.36 14.34
C GLU A 204 30.79 4.37 15.87
N GLY A 205 30.62 3.23 16.53
CA GLY A 205 30.71 3.08 17.99
C GLY A 205 29.48 3.56 18.74
N LYS A 206 28.34 3.73 18.06
CA LYS A 206 27.04 4.06 18.67
C LYS A 206 26.34 2.79 19.10
N GLU A 207 25.62 2.86 20.21
CA GLU A 207 24.86 1.74 20.74
C GLU A 207 23.85 1.18 19.75
N THR A 208 23.74 -0.14 19.67
CA THR A 208 22.78 -0.88 18.82
C THR A 208 21.58 -1.36 19.64
N TYR A 209 20.49 -1.59 18.96
CA TYR A 209 19.22 -2.11 19.52
C TYR A 209 18.65 -3.20 18.60
N ALA A 210 17.81 -4.05 19.13
CA ALA A 210 17.06 -4.96 18.27
C ALA A 210 16.13 -4.16 17.35
N VAL A 211 15.37 -3.26 17.92
CA VAL A 211 14.36 -2.49 17.18
C VAL A 211 14.29 -1.04 17.65
N SER A 212 13.95 -0.16 16.72
CA SER A 212 13.65 1.26 16.93
C SER A 212 12.27 1.53 16.33
N ILE A 213 11.33 1.97 17.16
CA ILE A 213 9.95 2.18 16.77
C ILE A 213 9.56 3.66 16.91
N TRP A 214 8.38 4.05 16.46
CA TRP A 214 7.93 5.45 16.47
C TRP A 214 6.41 5.55 16.63
N PRO A 215 5.88 6.64 17.27
CA PRO A 215 4.45 6.83 17.49
C PRO A 215 3.70 7.52 16.35
N ASP A 216 4.36 8.08 15.34
CA ASP A 216 3.72 8.90 14.29
C ASP A 216 2.54 8.20 13.58
N TRP A 217 2.52 6.88 13.56
CA TRP A 217 1.52 6.07 12.88
C TRP A 217 0.69 5.21 13.83
N ASP A 218 0.71 5.53 15.11
CA ASP A 218 -0.26 4.98 16.04
C ASP A 218 -1.67 5.36 15.60
N GLY A 219 -2.60 4.48 15.82
CA GLY A 219 -4.00 4.68 15.50
C GLY A 219 -4.86 4.40 16.72
N ASN A 220 -5.76 3.43 16.61
CA ASN A 220 -6.55 2.97 17.76
C ASN A 220 -5.68 2.25 18.81
N MET A 221 -4.53 1.76 18.40
CA MET A 221 -3.53 1.02 19.18
C MET A 221 -2.13 1.50 18.79
N VAL A 222 -1.12 1.20 19.63
CA VAL A 222 0.29 1.45 19.28
C VAL A 222 0.67 0.57 18.08
N MET A 223 1.28 1.19 17.06
CA MET A 223 1.51 0.56 15.76
C MET A 223 2.32 -0.74 15.83
N TYR A 224 3.44 -0.75 16.52
CA TYR A 224 4.32 -1.94 16.52
C TYR A 224 3.73 -3.15 17.25
N PRO A 225 3.17 -3.04 18.46
CA PRO A 225 2.46 -4.16 19.10
C PRO A 225 1.31 -4.71 18.26
N LYS A 226 0.44 -3.85 17.70
CA LYS A 226 -0.66 -4.34 16.84
C LYS A 226 -0.15 -5.03 15.58
N SER A 227 0.92 -4.50 14.96
CA SER A 227 1.52 -5.08 13.77
C SER A 227 2.24 -6.40 14.06
N LEU A 228 2.89 -6.52 15.22
CA LEU A 228 3.47 -7.79 15.64
C LEU A 228 2.39 -8.84 15.92
N ALA A 229 1.24 -8.44 16.49
CA ALA A 229 0.09 -9.34 16.62
C ALA A 229 -0.41 -9.83 15.26
N SER A 230 -0.50 -8.93 14.26
CA SER A 230 -0.86 -9.30 12.90
C SER A 230 0.17 -10.22 12.24
N ALA A 231 1.46 -9.95 12.45
CA ALA A 231 2.56 -10.73 11.90
C ALA A 231 2.70 -12.12 12.55
N TYR A 232 2.25 -12.27 13.80
CA TYR A 232 2.40 -13.52 14.54
C TYR A 232 1.15 -14.40 14.50
N TYR A 233 -0.04 -13.81 14.68
CA TYR A 233 -1.31 -14.54 14.80
C TYR A 233 -2.14 -14.63 13.50
N GLY A 234 -1.75 -13.94 12.44
CA GLY A 234 -2.53 -13.93 11.19
C GLY A 234 -3.86 -13.17 11.28
N ILE A 235 -3.93 -12.18 12.17
CA ILE A 235 -5.09 -11.33 12.38
C ILE A 235 -4.81 -9.93 11.83
N ASP A 236 -5.81 -9.26 11.26
CA ASP A 236 -5.62 -7.92 10.67
C ASP A 236 -6.29 -6.84 11.52
N GLU A 237 -5.67 -5.66 11.60
CA GLU A 237 -6.28 -4.50 12.26
C GLU A 237 -7.65 -4.20 11.68
N PHE A 238 -8.64 -4.12 12.55
CA PHE A 238 -10.02 -3.88 12.16
C PHE A 238 -10.78 -3.13 13.28
N ALA A 239 -11.42 -2.02 12.90
CA ALA A 239 -12.18 -1.19 13.83
C ALA A 239 -11.37 -0.84 15.08
N LEU A 240 -11.85 -1.19 16.29
CA LEU A 240 -11.11 -0.93 17.54
C LEU A 240 -9.97 -1.93 17.77
N GLY A 241 -10.06 -3.16 17.22
CA GLY A 241 -9.14 -4.27 17.51
C GLY A 241 -8.67 -4.99 16.24
N PHE A 242 -8.98 -6.28 16.13
CA PHE A 242 -8.58 -7.11 14.99
C PHE A 242 -9.75 -7.93 14.45
N TYR A 243 -9.58 -8.39 13.22
CA TYR A 243 -10.43 -9.39 12.60
C TYR A 243 -9.60 -10.62 12.22
N ASP A 244 -10.06 -11.79 12.65
CA ASP A 244 -9.49 -13.07 12.26
C ASP A 244 -10.19 -13.60 10.99
N PHE A 245 -9.49 -13.59 9.87
CA PHE A 245 -10.00 -14.08 8.58
C PHE A 245 -10.16 -15.60 8.51
N THR A 246 -9.62 -16.33 9.50
CA THR A 246 -9.76 -17.79 9.59
C THR A 246 -11.05 -18.17 10.29
N THR A 247 -11.36 -17.51 11.42
CA THR A 247 -12.56 -17.76 12.22
C THR A 247 -13.73 -16.86 11.87
N ASN A 248 -13.46 -15.72 11.20
CA ASN A 248 -14.36 -14.61 10.93
C ASN A 248 -14.89 -13.94 12.21
N GLU A 249 -14.04 -13.78 13.20
CA GLU A 249 -14.37 -13.20 14.48
C GLU A 249 -13.63 -11.88 14.71
N PHE A 250 -14.27 -10.96 15.42
CA PHE A 250 -13.63 -9.77 15.98
C PHE A 250 -12.85 -10.16 17.24
N ILE A 251 -11.65 -9.59 17.41
CA ILE A 251 -10.80 -9.77 18.57
C ILE A 251 -10.65 -8.43 19.30
N ASP A 252 -11.14 -8.37 20.52
CA ASP A 252 -11.01 -7.22 21.42
C ASP A 252 -9.52 -6.97 21.76
N PRO A 253 -9.01 -5.73 21.55
CA PRO A 253 -7.60 -5.42 21.83
C PRO A 253 -7.24 -5.50 23.32
N LEU A 254 -8.19 -5.30 24.22
CA LEU A 254 -7.97 -5.37 25.67
C LEU A 254 -8.43 -6.70 26.27
N ARG A 255 -8.49 -7.75 25.44
CA ARG A 255 -8.87 -9.09 25.87
C ARG A 255 -7.91 -9.63 26.91
N ILE A 256 -8.48 -10.17 27.99
CA ILE A 256 -7.80 -11.05 28.96
C ILE A 256 -8.52 -12.39 28.89
N ASN A 257 -7.77 -13.48 28.70
CA ASN A 257 -8.29 -14.82 28.61
C ASN A 257 -8.75 -15.34 29.97
N ASP A 258 -9.54 -16.43 30.01
CA ASP A 258 -10.08 -17.01 31.24
C ASP A 258 -9.01 -17.48 32.23
N ASP A 259 -7.83 -17.83 31.72
CA ASP A 259 -6.66 -18.23 32.53
C ASP A 259 -5.83 -17.06 33.04
N GLY A 260 -6.22 -15.84 32.70
CA GLY A 260 -5.55 -14.59 33.07
C GLY A 260 -4.43 -14.16 32.09
N SER A 261 -4.15 -14.92 31.03
CA SER A 261 -3.19 -14.53 30.00
C SER A 261 -3.74 -13.38 29.16
N TYR A 262 -2.84 -12.60 28.57
CA TYR A 262 -3.21 -11.50 27.68
C TYR A 262 -3.66 -12.00 26.30
N GLY A 263 -4.62 -11.30 25.69
CA GLY A 263 -4.94 -11.46 24.28
C GLY A 263 -3.84 -10.87 23.37
N PRO A 264 -3.95 -11.05 22.04
CA PRO A 264 -2.85 -10.79 21.10
C PRO A 264 -2.20 -9.41 21.21
N TYR A 265 -2.98 -8.35 21.38
CA TYR A 265 -2.42 -7.01 21.47
C TYR A 265 -1.63 -6.78 22.78
N LEU A 266 -2.23 -7.11 23.92
CA LEU A 266 -1.59 -6.91 25.22
C LEU A 266 -0.35 -7.80 25.40
N GLU A 267 -0.36 -8.99 24.84
CA GLU A 267 0.80 -9.88 24.80
C GLU A 267 1.95 -9.23 24.01
N MET A 268 1.67 -8.59 22.88
CA MET A 268 2.71 -7.88 22.13
C MET A 268 3.19 -6.61 22.86
N VAL A 269 2.32 -5.92 23.58
CA VAL A 269 2.74 -4.82 24.47
C VAL A 269 3.71 -5.34 25.54
N GLN A 270 3.44 -6.52 26.13
CA GLN A 270 4.33 -7.18 27.10
C GLN A 270 5.66 -7.60 26.44
N TYR A 271 5.62 -8.10 25.22
CA TYR A 271 6.84 -8.45 24.48
C TYR A 271 7.74 -7.21 24.25
N PHE A 272 7.17 -6.06 23.85
CA PHE A 272 7.92 -4.83 23.71
C PHE A 272 8.45 -4.30 25.06
N ASN A 273 7.72 -4.48 26.17
CA ASN A 273 8.26 -4.16 27.49
C ASN A 273 9.47 -5.07 27.83
N ARG A 274 9.41 -6.36 27.52
CA ARG A 274 10.57 -7.26 27.69
C ARG A 274 11.78 -6.78 26.89
N LEU A 275 11.58 -6.34 25.63
CA LEU A 275 12.64 -5.75 24.81
C LEU A 275 13.19 -4.46 25.44
N TYR A 276 12.34 -3.59 25.97
CA TYR A 276 12.75 -2.38 26.67
C TYR A 276 13.60 -2.68 27.90
N ARG A 277 13.12 -3.53 28.78
CA ARG A 277 13.84 -3.92 30.02
C ARG A 277 15.17 -4.63 29.77
N ALA A 278 15.31 -5.29 28.64
CA ALA A 278 16.56 -5.92 28.21
C ALA A 278 17.50 -4.94 27.47
N GLY A 279 17.12 -3.68 27.28
CA GLY A 279 17.90 -2.71 26.51
C GLY A 279 17.94 -3.03 25.00
N LEU A 280 16.99 -3.81 24.51
CA LEU A 280 16.85 -4.20 23.09
C LEU A 280 15.94 -3.26 22.31
N LEU A 281 15.06 -2.53 22.96
CA LEU A 281 14.27 -1.45 22.37
C LEU A 281 15.05 -0.13 22.45
N ASP A 282 15.08 0.61 21.35
CA ASP A 282 15.68 1.94 21.30
C ASP A 282 14.97 2.89 22.28
N PRO A 283 15.69 3.54 23.21
CA PRO A 283 15.07 4.39 24.23
C PRO A 283 14.39 5.67 23.69
N ASP A 284 14.65 6.07 22.44
CA ASP A 284 13.99 7.23 21.83
C ASP A 284 12.63 6.85 21.17
N SER A 285 12.18 5.61 21.28
CA SER A 285 11.05 5.04 20.54
C SER A 285 9.71 5.75 20.76
N ASP A 286 9.48 6.34 21.93
CA ASP A 286 8.23 7.04 22.28
C ASP A 286 8.18 8.50 21.77
N ILE A 287 9.33 9.08 21.41
CA ILE A 287 9.46 10.51 21.06
C ILE A 287 9.98 10.76 19.65
N GLN A 288 10.58 9.75 19.00
CA GLN A 288 11.15 9.89 17.66
C GLN A 288 10.10 9.76 16.56
N LYS A 289 10.49 10.22 15.37
CA LYS A 289 9.68 10.08 14.14
C LYS A 289 10.20 8.95 13.27
N ASN A 290 9.38 8.54 12.30
CA ASN A 290 9.74 7.50 11.35
C ASN A 290 11.08 7.75 10.63
N ASP A 291 11.36 8.98 10.21
CA ASP A 291 12.61 9.34 9.53
C ASP A 291 13.84 9.16 10.43
N GLN A 292 13.71 9.41 11.73
CA GLN A 292 14.77 9.23 12.73
C GLN A 292 15.02 7.73 13.00
N ALA A 293 13.96 6.93 13.16
CA ALA A 293 14.07 5.48 13.28
C ALA A 293 14.68 4.85 12.00
N SER A 294 14.21 5.26 10.82
CA SER A 294 14.76 4.82 9.53
C SER A 294 16.24 5.13 9.38
N ALA A 295 16.69 6.29 9.87
CA ALA A 295 18.13 6.64 9.86
C ALA A 295 18.96 5.70 10.75
N LYS A 296 18.41 5.24 11.88
CA LYS A 296 19.07 4.26 12.78
C LYS A 296 19.17 2.89 12.10
N VAL A 297 18.13 2.42 11.40
CA VAL A 297 18.18 1.19 10.60
C VAL A 297 19.23 1.31 9.51
N LYS A 298 19.20 2.40 8.74
CA LYS A 298 20.13 2.64 7.62
C LYS A 298 21.60 2.66 8.07
N SER A 299 21.88 3.15 9.26
CA SER A 299 23.24 3.17 9.84
C SER A 299 23.64 1.84 10.49
N GLY A 300 22.76 0.84 10.58
CA GLY A 300 23.02 -0.45 11.22
C GLY A 300 22.90 -0.44 12.75
N ARG A 301 22.30 0.61 13.33
CA ARG A 301 22.06 0.70 14.79
C ARG A 301 20.90 -0.17 15.27
N THR A 302 20.04 -0.63 14.36
CA THR A 302 18.99 -1.61 14.66
C THR A 302 19.13 -2.81 13.75
N PHE A 303 18.83 -3.99 14.29
CA PHE A 303 19.07 -5.24 13.57
C PHE A 303 17.81 -6.10 13.34
N TRP A 304 16.62 -5.61 13.68
CA TRP A 304 15.36 -6.28 13.39
C TRP A 304 14.26 -5.30 12.97
N SER A 305 13.41 -5.73 12.06
CA SER A 305 12.16 -5.09 11.71
C SER A 305 11.11 -6.13 11.33
N ILE A 306 9.87 -5.96 11.79
CA ILE A 306 8.74 -6.78 11.30
C ILE A 306 8.33 -6.38 9.89
N PHE A 307 8.69 -5.17 9.44
CA PHE A 307 8.28 -4.62 8.15
C PHE A 307 9.42 -4.64 7.13
N ASN A 308 9.12 -5.01 5.88
CA ASN A 308 10.06 -4.91 4.76
C ASN A 308 10.48 -3.46 4.48
N TYR A 309 9.55 -2.51 4.52
CA TYR A 309 9.83 -1.09 4.23
C TYR A 309 10.68 -0.38 5.30
N ALA A 310 10.65 -0.88 6.53
CA ALA A 310 11.42 -0.34 7.66
C ALA A 310 12.67 -1.17 8.00
N GLY A 311 12.89 -2.27 7.31
CA GLY A 311 14.05 -3.15 7.43
C GLY A 311 14.94 -3.11 6.19
N SER A 312 14.85 -4.14 5.35
CA SER A 312 15.67 -4.31 4.15
C SER A 312 15.61 -3.12 3.19
N ALA A 313 14.44 -2.51 3.01
CA ALA A 313 14.29 -1.33 2.16
C ALA A 313 15.12 -0.11 2.63
N GLN A 314 15.48 -0.04 3.92
CA GLN A 314 16.33 1.00 4.48
C GLN A 314 17.80 0.59 4.50
N PHE A 315 18.11 -0.67 4.86
CA PHE A 315 19.46 -1.13 5.14
C PHE A 315 20.16 -1.75 3.92
N ASN A 316 19.47 -2.48 3.06
CA ASN A 316 20.05 -3.29 1.98
C ASN A 316 20.49 -2.43 0.79
N SER A 317 21.45 -1.51 1.03
CA SER A 317 22.15 -0.84 -0.07
C SER A 317 23.06 -1.85 -0.80
N LEU A 318 23.36 -1.58 -2.07
CA LEU A 318 24.28 -2.42 -2.85
C LEU A 318 25.67 -2.51 -2.17
N GLU A 319 26.10 -1.46 -1.50
CA GLU A 319 27.35 -1.42 -0.73
C GLU A 319 27.29 -2.39 0.46
N ASN A 320 26.24 -2.34 1.27
CA ASN A 320 26.05 -3.25 2.39
C ASN A 320 26.00 -4.71 1.92
N LEU A 321 25.15 -5.01 0.94
CA LEU A 321 24.98 -6.37 0.43
C LEU A 321 26.29 -6.96 -0.11
N ASN A 322 27.03 -6.20 -0.88
CA ASN A 322 28.33 -6.63 -1.44
C ASN A 322 29.44 -6.71 -0.39
N SER A 323 29.28 -6.04 0.76
CA SER A 323 30.17 -6.19 1.92
C SER A 323 29.77 -7.33 2.86
N GLY A 324 28.76 -8.12 2.48
CA GLY A 324 28.27 -9.25 3.26
C GLY A 324 27.34 -8.86 4.40
N LYS A 325 26.77 -7.64 4.38
CA LYS A 325 25.80 -7.15 5.37
C LYS A 325 24.41 -7.05 4.76
N GLY A 326 23.37 -7.50 5.43
CA GLY A 326 22.01 -7.40 4.93
C GLY A 326 20.95 -7.82 5.92
N MET A 327 19.73 -7.29 5.72
CA MET A 327 18.54 -7.70 6.46
C MET A 327 17.70 -8.65 5.61
N TYR A 328 17.40 -9.83 6.15
CA TYR A 328 16.61 -10.86 5.47
C TYR A 328 15.67 -11.57 6.43
N THR A 329 14.64 -12.19 5.87
CA THR A 329 13.57 -12.85 6.61
C THR A 329 14.11 -14.01 7.46
N VAL A 330 13.80 -13.95 8.76
CA VAL A 330 13.87 -15.05 9.72
C VAL A 330 12.57 -15.03 10.51
N VAL A 331 11.60 -15.83 10.10
CA VAL A 331 10.27 -15.86 10.68
C VAL A 331 10.15 -16.98 11.69
N PRO A 332 9.62 -16.73 12.91
CA PRO A 332 9.36 -17.79 13.87
C PRO A 332 8.47 -18.89 13.28
N GLU A 333 8.75 -20.16 13.62
CA GLU A 333 7.95 -21.28 13.11
C GLU A 333 6.46 -21.13 13.41
N GLU A 334 6.13 -20.66 14.62
CA GLU A 334 4.75 -20.48 15.07
C GLU A 334 4.06 -19.29 14.43
N ALA A 335 4.79 -18.29 13.95
CA ALA A 335 4.21 -17.11 13.35
C ALA A 335 3.41 -17.43 12.07
N THR A 336 2.29 -16.78 11.92
CA THR A 336 1.39 -16.86 10.75
C THR A 336 1.11 -15.43 10.27
N PRO A 337 1.98 -14.83 9.44
CA PRO A 337 1.79 -13.46 9.02
C PRO A 337 0.47 -13.26 8.27
N VAL A 338 -0.19 -12.12 8.49
CA VAL A 338 -1.23 -11.67 7.60
C VAL A 338 -0.58 -11.00 6.37
N VAL A 339 -1.15 -11.23 5.20
CA VAL A 339 -0.80 -10.56 3.95
C VAL A 339 -2.05 -9.97 3.31
N TYR A 340 -1.92 -8.81 2.67
CA TYR A 340 -3.08 -8.18 2.04
C TYR A 340 -3.43 -8.87 0.72
N GLY A 341 -4.71 -9.18 0.55
CA GLY A 341 -5.22 -9.79 -0.67
C GLY A 341 -5.19 -8.82 -1.85
N LEU A 342 -4.99 -9.35 -3.03
CA LEU A 342 -5.22 -8.67 -4.30
C LEU A 342 -6.59 -9.07 -4.85
N SER A 343 -7.31 -8.10 -5.40
CA SER A 343 -8.66 -8.35 -5.91
C SER A 343 -8.93 -7.58 -7.20
N PRO A 344 -9.62 -8.19 -8.16
CA PRO A 344 -10.13 -7.46 -9.33
C PRO A 344 -11.17 -6.40 -8.97
N LEU A 345 -11.72 -6.43 -7.74
CA LEU A 345 -12.60 -5.39 -7.22
C LEU A 345 -11.86 -4.09 -6.89
N GLY A 346 -10.55 -4.13 -6.69
CA GLY A 346 -9.73 -3.00 -6.29
C GLY A 346 -9.96 -2.52 -4.86
N GLY A 347 -9.23 -1.49 -4.47
CA GLY A 347 -9.30 -0.82 -3.17
C GLY A 347 -10.44 0.19 -3.06
N SER A 348 -10.41 0.98 -1.99
CA SER A 348 -11.47 1.95 -1.67
C SER A 348 -11.19 3.37 -2.16
N SER A 349 -9.95 3.73 -2.51
CA SER A 349 -9.68 5.03 -3.13
C SER A 349 -10.21 5.07 -4.55
N LEU A 350 -11.01 6.09 -4.89
CA LEU A 350 -11.73 6.13 -6.15
C LEU A 350 -11.27 7.27 -7.05
N TRP A 351 -11.32 7.03 -8.35
CA TRP A 351 -11.35 8.03 -9.41
C TRP A 351 -12.79 8.27 -9.85
N THR A 352 -13.23 9.53 -9.85
CA THR A 352 -14.57 9.93 -10.25
C THR A 352 -14.54 11.19 -11.11
N ILE A 353 -15.66 11.55 -11.72
CA ILE A 353 -15.80 12.76 -12.55
C ILE A 353 -16.87 13.65 -11.93
N GLY A 354 -16.54 14.93 -11.71
CA GLY A 354 -17.46 15.89 -11.13
C GLY A 354 -18.58 16.27 -12.10
N SER A 355 -19.81 16.42 -11.57
CA SER A 355 -21.01 16.68 -12.39
C SER A 355 -21.02 18.07 -13.06
N LYS A 356 -20.15 18.99 -12.65
CA LYS A 356 -20.04 20.34 -13.21
C LYS A 356 -18.98 20.47 -14.30
N THR A 357 -18.20 19.40 -14.58
CA THR A 357 -17.22 19.42 -15.65
C THR A 357 -17.86 19.76 -17.00
N LYS A 358 -17.12 20.47 -17.83
CA LYS A 358 -17.50 20.73 -19.22
C LYS A 358 -16.83 19.79 -20.21
N GLU A 359 -15.93 18.95 -19.69
CA GLU A 359 -15.07 18.06 -20.45
C GLU A 359 -15.19 16.59 -19.98
N PRO A 360 -16.42 16.04 -19.88
CA PRO A 360 -16.62 14.70 -19.31
C PRO A 360 -15.94 13.61 -20.12
N GLU A 361 -15.97 13.71 -21.45
CA GLU A 361 -15.34 12.74 -22.36
C GLU A 361 -13.80 12.75 -22.18
N LEU A 362 -13.22 13.94 -22.06
CA LEU A 362 -11.78 14.10 -21.86
C LEU A 362 -11.33 13.60 -20.48
N CYS A 363 -12.10 13.86 -19.42
CA CYS A 363 -11.88 13.30 -18.09
C CYS A 363 -11.89 11.77 -18.14
N MET A 364 -12.88 11.18 -18.81
CA MET A 364 -13.00 9.73 -18.94
C MET A 364 -11.81 9.15 -19.71
N GLN A 365 -11.38 9.75 -20.81
CA GLN A 365 -10.22 9.31 -21.58
C GLN A 365 -8.93 9.33 -20.75
N VAL A 366 -8.73 10.35 -19.93
CA VAL A 366 -7.57 10.46 -19.03
C VAL A 366 -7.59 9.35 -17.98
N ILE A 367 -8.72 9.13 -17.30
CA ILE A 367 -8.88 8.06 -16.31
C ILE A 367 -8.69 6.70 -16.97
N ASN A 368 -9.31 6.48 -18.13
CA ASN A 368 -9.17 5.25 -18.89
C ASN A 368 -7.73 4.95 -19.27
N TRP A 369 -6.95 5.96 -19.65
CA TRP A 369 -5.54 5.77 -19.96
C TRP A 369 -4.74 5.38 -18.71
N PHE A 370 -4.99 6.01 -17.56
CA PHE A 370 -4.39 5.59 -16.28
C PHE A 370 -4.72 4.13 -15.91
N ALA A 371 -5.87 3.63 -16.37
CA ALA A 371 -6.27 2.25 -16.17
C ALA A 371 -5.60 1.26 -17.14
N THR A 372 -5.01 1.70 -18.25
CA THR A 372 -4.30 0.80 -19.16
C THR A 372 -2.96 0.34 -18.55
N PRO A 373 -2.44 -0.86 -18.91
CA PRO A 373 -1.12 -1.31 -18.46
C PRO A 373 0.00 -0.31 -18.78
N THR A 374 0.02 0.23 -20.00
CA THR A 374 0.99 1.24 -20.40
C THR A 374 0.85 2.52 -19.58
N GLY A 375 -0.37 3.03 -19.37
CA GLY A 375 -0.62 4.22 -18.56
C GLY A 375 -0.17 4.05 -17.12
N ASN A 376 -0.40 2.86 -16.55
CA ASN A 376 0.06 2.52 -15.21
C ASN A 376 1.60 2.49 -15.10
N LEU A 377 2.28 1.86 -16.07
CA LEU A 377 3.75 1.85 -16.11
C LEU A 377 4.32 3.24 -16.34
N GLU A 378 3.72 4.05 -17.22
CA GLU A 378 4.15 5.44 -17.43
C GLU A 378 4.00 6.27 -16.17
N GLN A 379 2.92 6.10 -15.37
CA GLN A 379 2.78 6.78 -14.08
C GLN A 379 3.92 6.45 -13.10
N GLN A 380 4.40 5.21 -13.11
CA GLN A 380 5.38 4.74 -12.15
C GLN A 380 6.83 4.96 -12.60
N TYR A 381 7.09 4.78 -13.89
CA TYR A 381 8.45 4.60 -14.41
C TYR A 381 8.83 5.59 -15.51
N GLY A 382 7.95 6.56 -15.81
CA GLY A 382 8.23 7.58 -16.82
C GLY A 382 7.84 7.17 -18.23
N PRO A 383 8.15 8.00 -19.23
CA PRO A 383 7.71 7.81 -20.62
C PRO A 383 8.22 6.52 -21.23
N GLN A 384 7.32 5.77 -21.88
CA GLN A 384 7.67 4.58 -22.64
C GLN A 384 8.65 4.93 -23.78
N GLY A 385 9.66 4.11 -23.97
CA GLY A 385 10.73 4.27 -24.96
C GLY A 385 11.86 5.20 -24.47
N LEU A 386 11.60 6.14 -23.56
CA LEU A 386 12.63 6.95 -22.92
C LEU A 386 13.15 6.30 -21.63
N CYS A 387 12.25 5.83 -20.77
CA CYS A 387 12.61 5.26 -19.47
C CYS A 387 12.48 3.74 -19.43
N TRP A 388 11.48 3.18 -20.07
CA TRP A 388 11.21 1.74 -20.13
C TRP A 388 10.61 1.33 -21.45
N TYR A 389 10.66 0.02 -21.75
CA TYR A 389 10.13 -0.56 -23.00
C TYR A 389 9.77 -2.03 -22.80
N TYR A 390 9.01 -2.61 -23.73
CA TYR A 390 8.87 -4.06 -23.83
C TYR A 390 9.92 -4.62 -24.78
N ASP A 391 10.62 -5.67 -24.37
CA ASP A 391 11.59 -6.37 -25.23
C ASP A 391 10.90 -7.21 -26.34
N GLU A 392 11.69 -7.93 -27.12
CA GLU A 392 11.19 -8.79 -28.22
C GLU A 392 10.30 -9.95 -27.74
N ASN A 393 10.36 -10.31 -26.46
CA ASN A 393 9.55 -11.34 -25.81
C ASN A 393 8.35 -10.75 -25.07
N GLY A 394 8.14 -9.44 -25.13
CA GLY A 394 7.09 -8.72 -24.44
C GLY A 394 7.39 -8.47 -22.95
N LYS A 395 8.64 -8.66 -22.50
CA LYS A 395 9.03 -8.43 -21.10
C LYS A 395 9.37 -6.97 -20.85
N THR A 396 9.04 -6.49 -19.65
CA THR A 396 9.28 -5.11 -19.26
C THR A 396 10.76 -4.89 -18.94
N CYS A 397 11.36 -3.85 -19.53
CA CYS A 397 12.77 -3.52 -19.38
C CYS A 397 12.95 -2.03 -19.14
N PHE A 398 13.90 -1.65 -18.30
CA PHE A 398 14.36 -0.27 -18.25
C PHE A 398 15.38 0.02 -19.35
N THR A 399 15.37 1.27 -19.83
CA THR A 399 16.56 1.87 -20.43
C THR A 399 17.59 2.17 -19.34
N ASP A 400 18.84 2.46 -19.71
CA ASP A 400 19.84 2.88 -18.73
C ASP A 400 19.44 4.16 -18.00
N LEU A 401 18.82 5.11 -18.72
CA LEU A 401 18.27 6.34 -18.15
C LEU A 401 17.15 6.03 -17.15
N GLY A 402 16.19 5.19 -17.53
CA GLY A 402 15.07 4.83 -16.67
C GLY A 402 15.51 4.10 -15.40
N ARG A 403 16.49 3.20 -15.49
CA ARG A 403 17.07 2.52 -14.34
C ARG A 403 17.72 3.51 -13.39
N THR A 404 18.53 4.45 -13.92
CA THR A 404 19.17 5.50 -13.12
C THR A 404 18.12 6.41 -12.48
N ALA A 405 17.15 6.89 -13.25
CA ALA A 405 16.12 7.82 -12.78
C ALA A 405 15.19 7.22 -11.71
N THR A 406 14.87 5.93 -11.82
CA THR A 406 14.06 5.24 -10.80
C THR A 406 14.86 4.87 -9.54
N ALA A 407 16.18 4.85 -9.59
CA ALA A 407 17.07 4.68 -8.44
C ALA A 407 17.38 6.04 -7.76
N ASP A 408 17.62 7.10 -8.55
CA ASP A 408 17.77 8.47 -8.07
C ASP A 408 16.82 9.40 -8.82
N GLN A 409 15.73 9.76 -8.16
CA GLN A 409 14.66 10.58 -8.71
C GLN A 409 15.09 12.03 -9.05
N ASN A 410 16.26 12.49 -8.59
CA ASN A 410 16.83 13.79 -8.99
C ASN A 410 17.54 13.73 -10.35
N THR A 411 17.60 12.56 -10.98
CA THR A 411 18.16 12.40 -12.33
C THR A 411 17.36 13.22 -13.31
N GLU A 412 18.04 14.10 -14.07
CA GLU A 412 17.45 14.84 -15.18
C GLU A 412 17.18 13.89 -16.36
N LEU A 413 15.98 13.96 -16.92
CA LEU A 413 15.65 13.23 -18.15
C LEU A 413 16.24 13.94 -19.35
N VAL A 414 17.07 13.24 -20.10
CA VAL A 414 17.75 13.76 -21.29
C VAL A 414 17.65 12.76 -22.45
N SER A 415 17.56 13.26 -23.68
CA SER A 415 17.58 12.43 -24.88
C SER A 415 18.04 13.23 -26.10
N ASP A 416 18.85 12.62 -26.96
CA ASP A 416 19.20 13.16 -28.26
C ASP A 416 18.15 12.80 -29.33
N ASN A 417 17.23 11.89 -29.02
CA ASN A 417 16.13 11.54 -29.92
C ASN A 417 15.04 12.62 -29.91
N PRO A 418 14.73 13.25 -31.05
CA PRO A 418 13.72 14.31 -31.14
C PRO A 418 12.32 13.90 -30.61
N ASP A 419 11.97 12.61 -30.73
CA ASP A 419 10.65 12.11 -30.31
C ASP A 419 10.47 12.15 -28.79
N TYR A 420 11.56 12.15 -28.02
CA TYR A 420 11.54 12.15 -26.56
C TYR A 420 11.93 13.50 -25.94
N GLN A 421 12.44 14.46 -26.72
CA GLN A 421 12.87 15.76 -26.18
C GLN A 421 11.75 16.50 -25.43
N LYS A 422 10.49 16.28 -25.81
CA LYS A 422 9.31 16.85 -25.13
C LYS A 422 9.15 16.40 -23.68
N TYR A 423 9.76 15.29 -23.28
CA TYR A 423 9.75 14.74 -21.92
C TYR A 423 11.00 15.07 -21.11
N CYS A 424 11.96 15.76 -21.73
CA CYS A 424 13.29 16.06 -21.17
C CYS A 424 13.38 17.47 -20.60
N GLY A 425 14.50 17.75 -19.91
CA GLY A 425 14.82 19.07 -19.37
C GLY A 425 14.32 19.32 -17.95
N ASP A 426 13.86 18.26 -17.28
CA ASP A 426 13.47 18.31 -15.87
C ASP A 426 13.85 17.00 -15.16
N THR A 427 13.85 17.00 -13.83
CA THR A 427 14.14 15.80 -13.05
C THR A 427 13.00 14.80 -13.14
N PHE A 428 13.32 13.52 -12.99
CA PHE A 428 12.33 12.44 -12.93
C PHE A 428 11.28 12.71 -11.84
N LYS A 429 11.72 13.19 -10.66
CA LYS A 429 10.87 13.53 -9.53
C LYS A 429 9.76 14.52 -9.88
N ASN A 430 10.05 15.54 -10.69
CA ASN A 430 9.06 16.57 -11.03
C ASN A 430 7.93 16.06 -11.93
N GLY A 431 8.17 15.00 -12.68
CA GLY A 431 7.14 14.34 -13.49
C GLY A 431 6.47 13.14 -12.83
N MET A 432 6.93 12.73 -11.64
CA MET A 432 6.30 11.60 -10.93
C MET A 432 4.82 11.85 -10.67
N GLN A 433 4.09 10.76 -10.52
CA GLN A 433 2.66 10.79 -10.26
C GLN A 433 2.35 11.59 -8.98
N GLN A 434 1.73 12.76 -9.17
CA GLN A 434 1.43 13.74 -8.12
C GLN A 434 0.08 13.48 -7.43
N LEU A 435 -0.79 12.70 -8.06
CA LEU A 435 -2.14 12.40 -7.60
C LEU A 435 -2.17 11.34 -6.50
N ASN A 436 -1.07 10.60 -6.36
CA ASN A 436 -0.88 9.53 -5.38
C ASN A 436 -2.01 8.48 -5.37
N ASN A 437 -2.54 8.19 -6.54
CA ASN A 437 -3.56 7.17 -6.76
C ASN A 437 -3.32 6.46 -8.08
N ILE A 438 -3.12 5.14 -8.05
CA ILE A 438 -2.88 4.29 -9.22
C ILE A 438 -4.01 3.28 -9.34
N VAL A 439 -4.42 2.98 -10.57
CA VAL A 439 -5.55 2.07 -10.82
C VAL A 439 -5.14 0.62 -10.56
N TRP A 440 -4.02 0.17 -11.10
CA TRP A 440 -3.52 -1.19 -10.85
C TRP A 440 -2.72 -1.27 -9.55
N SER A 441 -2.81 -2.40 -8.85
CA SER A 441 -1.81 -2.73 -7.83
C SER A 441 -0.44 -2.93 -8.47
N LEU A 442 0.62 -2.48 -7.80
CA LEU A 442 1.99 -2.75 -8.27
C LEU A 442 2.33 -4.24 -8.26
N ASP A 443 1.75 -5.00 -7.34
CA ASP A 443 1.98 -6.45 -7.22
C ASP A 443 1.09 -7.27 -8.17
N ALA A 444 0.12 -6.63 -8.83
CA ALA A 444 -0.68 -7.28 -9.84
C ALA A 444 0.14 -7.64 -11.08
N ILE A 445 -0.25 -8.73 -11.73
CA ILE A 445 0.34 -9.14 -13.00
C ILE A 445 -0.11 -8.20 -14.11
N ASN A 446 0.84 -7.60 -14.80
CA ASN A 446 0.60 -6.83 -16.01
C ASN A 446 0.18 -7.78 -17.15
N PRO A 447 -1.04 -7.64 -17.68
CA PRO A 447 -1.53 -8.55 -18.74
C PRO A 447 -0.73 -8.50 -20.03
N ASP A 448 0.02 -7.40 -20.29
CA ASP A 448 0.82 -7.26 -21.50
C ASP A 448 2.16 -8.01 -21.42
N SER A 449 2.79 -8.05 -20.23
CA SER A 449 4.13 -8.68 -20.07
C SER A 449 4.10 -10.01 -19.33
N GLY A 450 3.03 -10.29 -18.57
CA GLY A 450 2.95 -11.43 -17.67
C GLY A 450 3.91 -11.35 -16.47
N GLU A 451 4.44 -10.16 -16.17
CA GLU A 451 5.24 -9.83 -14.99
C GLU A 451 4.46 -8.90 -14.09
N THR A 452 4.87 -8.71 -12.83
CA THR A 452 4.21 -7.70 -11.97
C THR A 452 4.42 -6.29 -12.52
N PHE A 453 3.52 -5.37 -12.18
CA PHE A 453 3.78 -3.94 -12.44
C PHE A 453 4.97 -3.43 -11.63
N ASN A 454 5.29 -4.07 -10.50
CA ASN A 454 6.45 -3.74 -9.70
C ASN A 454 7.75 -4.22 -10.39
N LYS A 455 8.69 -3.29 -10.57
CA LYS A 455 10.01 -3.57 -11.18
C LYS A 455 10.79 -4.69 -10.49
N LYS A 456 10.55 -4.96 -9.20
CA LYS A 456 11.17 -6.07 -8.47
C LYS A 456 10.87 -7.44 -9.11
N GLY A 457 9.71 -7.58 -9.75
CA GLY A 457 9.31 -8.80 -10.45
C GLY A 457 9.81 -8.93 -11.90
N TRP A 458 10.46 -7.89 -12.46
CA TRP A 458 10.91 -7.93 -13.86
C TRP A 458 12.17 -8.76 -14.03
N ALA A 459 12.13 -9.67 -14.97
CA ALA A 459 13.28 -10.53 -15.27
C ALA A 459 14.53 -9.73 -15.69
N SER A 460 14.33 -8.58 -16.35
CA SER A 460 15.40 -7.68 -16.81
C SER A 460 16.14 -6.98 -15.67
N GLU A 461 15.51 -6.85 -14.49
CA GLU A 461 16.07 -6.16 -13.33
C GLU A 461 16.73 -7.11 -12.31
N LYS A 462 16.67 -8.42 -12.57
CA LYS A 462 17.38 -9.42 -11.77
C LYS A 462 18.88 -9.39 -12.09
N THR A 463 19.60 -8.53 -11.37
CA THR A 463 21.06 -8.43 -11.49
C THR A 463 21.71 -9.68 -10.87
N PRO A 464 22.71 -10.31 -11.53
CA PRO A 464 23.50 -11.35 -10.87
C PRO A 464 24.15 -10.79 -9.60
N LEU A 465 23.97 -11.51 -8.49
CA LEU A 465 24.58 -11.11 -7.22
C LEU A 465 26.09 -11.30 -7.26
N ALA A 466 26.83 -10.35 -6.69
CA ALA A 466 28.28 -10.46 -6.57
C ALA A 466 28.67 -11.62 -5.64
N GLU A 467 29.82 -12.22 -5.86
CA GLU A 467 30.40 -13.20 -4.93
C GLU A 467 30.58 -12.54 -3.54
N GLY A 468 30.11 -13.21 -2.49
CA GLY A 468 30.13 -12.70 -1.12
C GLY A 468 28.91 -11.86 -0.72
N ASN A 469 27.95 -11.63 -1.64
CA ASN A 469 26.70 -11.00 -1.28
C ASN A 469 25.93 -11.88 -0.30
N ILE A 470 25.50 -11.31 0.82
CA ILE A 470 24.81 -12.04 1.90
C ILE A 470 23.47 -12.66 1.45
N GLU A 471 22.85 -12.11 0.41
CA GLU A 471 21.62 -12.68 -0.16
C GLU A 471 21.85 -14.09 -0.72
N LEU A 472 23.04 -14.38 -1.28
CA LEU A 472 23.35 -15.72 -1.76
C LEU A 472 23.32 -16.74 -0.61
N VAL A 473 23.86 -16.37 0.55
CA VAL A 473 23.84 -17.23 1.76
C VAL A 473 22.41 -17.43 2.24
N TRP A 474 21.60 -16.37 2.24
CA TRP A 474 20.18 -16.46 2.63
C TRP A 474 19.39 -17.37 1.68
N ARG A 475 19.60 -17.20 0.36
CA ARG A 475 18.93 -18.03 -0.67
C ARG A 475 19.30 -19.51 -0.55
N GLU A 476 20.57 -19.82 -0.31
CA GLU A 476 21.04 -21.18 -0.12
C GLU A 476 20.42 -21.81 1.13
N ASN A 477 20.42 -21.10 2.27
CA ASN A 477 19.89 -21.59 3.53
C ASN A 477 18.37 -21.83 3.49
N ASN A 478 17.64 -21.03 2.71
CA ASN A 478 16.18 -21.09 2.64
C ASN A 478 15.64 -21.75 1.35
N ASN A 479 16.52 -22.15 0.42
CA ASN A 479 16.16 -22.74 -0.87
C ASN A 479 15.10 -21.89 -1.63
N SER A 480 15.26 -20.57 -1.61
CA SER A 480 14.33 -19.61 -2.21
C SER A 480 15.10 -18.48 -2.87
N ASN A 481 14.51 -17.87 -3.92
CA ASN A 481 15.15 -16.79 -4.66
C ASN A 481 14.80 -15.39 -4.13
N SER A 482 13.74 -15.27 -3.32
CA SER A 482 13.32 -14.02 -2.69
C SER A 482 12.63 -14.30 -1.35
N MET A 483 12.53 -13.27 -0.52
CA MET A 483 11.82 -13.35 0.76
C MET A 483 10.33 -13.67 0.58
N ASP A 484 9.69 -13.08 -0.43
CA ASP A 484 8.29 -13.38 -0.77
C ASP A 484 8.10 -14.83 -1.21
N GLU A 485 8.97 -15.34 -2.10
CA GLU A 485 8.94 -16.75 -2.52
C GLU A 485 9.08 -17.69 -1.32
N TYR A 486 9.96 -17.36 -0.38
CA TYR A 486 10.13 -18.14 0.85
C TYR A 486 8.88 -18.15 1.72
N LEU A 487 8.28 -16.99 1.98
CA LEU A 487 7.08 -16.86 2.81
C LEU A 487 5.86 -17.52 2.14
N ASP A 488 5.72 -17.36 0.82
CA ASP A 488 4.66 -18.00 0.05
C ASP A 488 4.82 -19.54 0.04
N ALA A 489 6.03 -20.03 -0.22
CA ALA A 489 6.34 -21.47 -0.22
C ALA A 489 6.17 -22.12 1.16
N ARG A 490 6.38 -21.38 2.24
CA ARG A 490 6.09 -21.80 3.60
C ARG A 490 4.61 -22.12 3.80
N GLY A 491 3.72 -21.42 3.08
CA GLY A 491 2.28 -21.66 3.07
C GLY A 491 1.58 -21.39 4.39
N LYS A 492 2.26 -20.77 5.37
CA LYS A 492 1.73 -20.44 6.69
C LYS A 492 1.53 -18.94 6.80
N PHE A 493 0.45 -18.44 6.20
CA PHE A 493 0.01 -17.06 6.24
C PHE A 493 -1.51 -16.97 6.06
N VAL A 494 -2.08 -15.83 6.37
CA VAL A 494 -3.51 -15.54 6.20
C VAL A 494 -3.67 -14.36 5.24
N ILE A 495 -4.52 -14.53 4.23
CA ILE A 495 -4.83 -13.45 3.30
C ILE A 495 -5.97 -12.59 3.88
N SER A 496 -5.67 -11.34 4.21
CA SER A 496 -6.66 -10.32 4.57
C SER A 496 -7.32 -9.78 3.31
N GLN A 497 -8.53 -10.28 3.01
CA GLN A 497 -9.27 -9.86 1.84
C GLN A 497 -10.62 -9.26 2.26
N LYS A 498 -10.69 -7.93 2.28
CA LYS A 498 -11.88 -7.19 2.74
C LYS A 498 -12.93 -6.97 1.64
N TYR A 499 -12.63 -7.37 0.39
CA TYR A 499 -13.52 -7.23 -0.78
C TYR A 499 -14.12 -5.82 -0.92
N SER A 500 -15.46 -5.72 -0.90
CA SER A 500 -16.18 -4.45 -1.00
C SER A 500 -16.59 -3.88 0.36
N TYR A 501 -15.98 -4.34 1.46
CA TYR A 501 -16.27 -3.78 2.77
C TYR A 501 -15.85 -2.32 2.84
N ALA A 502 -16.75 -1.48 3.34
CA ALA A 502 -16.48 -0.09 3.71
C ALA A 502 -16.97 0.12 5.14
N GLU A 503 -16.10 0.69 5.98
CA GLU A 503 -16.42 0.97 7.37
C GLU A 503 -17.66 1.85 7.50
N GLY A 504 -18.55 1.46 8.42
CA GLY A 504 -19.77 2.19 8.73
C GLY A 504 -19.51 3.53 9.42
N LYS A 505 -20.55 4.34 9.52
CA LYS A 505 -20.49 5.65 10.16
C LYS A 505 -20.65 5.53 11.67
N LYS A 506 -19.67 6.07 12.40
CA LYS A 506 -19.84 6.35 13.83
C LYS A 506 -20.63 7.64 14.00
N ASP A 507 -21.69 7.63 14.82
CA ASP A 507 -22.38 8.86 15.19
C ASP A 507 -21.48 9.81 16.02
N ALA A 508 -21.95 11.03 16.25
CA ALA A 508 -21.14 12.07 16.90
C ALA A 508 -20.74 11.68 18.34
N ASP A 509 -21.64 11.03 19.06
CA ASP A 509 -21.38 10.65 20.45
C ASP A 509 -20.37 9.50 20.53
N LEU A 510 -20.52 8.49 19.67
CA LEU A 510 -19.56 7.40 19.56
C LEU A 510 -18.17 7.87 19.12
N LYS A 511 -18.07 8.84 18.20
CA LYS A 511 -16.77 9.42 17.77
C LYS A 511 -16.01 10.01 18.98
N VAL A 512 -16.69 10.78 19.82
CA VAL A 512 -16.06 11.38 21.02
C VAL A 512 -15.57 10.29 21.98
N VAL A 513 -16.39 9.30 22.23
CA VAL A 513 -16.03 8.18 23.11
C VAL A 513 -14.88 7.36 22.52
N TRP A 514 -14.92 7.12 21.21
CA TRP A 514 -13.88 6.41 20.48
C TRP A 514 -12.51 7.06 20.63
N GLU A 515 -12.44 8.38 20.42
CA GLU A 515 -11.21 9.14 20.59
C GLU A 515 -10.67 9.07 22.02
N GLN A 516 -11.53 9.10 23.02
CA GLN A 516 -11.12 8.97 24.43
C GLN A 516 -10.56 7.57 24.73
N VAL A 517 -11.27 6.52 24.28
CA VAL A 517 -10.87 5.12 24.47
C VAL A 517 -9.53 4.83 23.78
N THR A 518 -9.41 5.18 22.50
CA THR A 518 -8.19 4.91 21.73
C THR A 518 -6.98 5.68 22.24
N LYS A 519 -7.20 6.93 22.68
CA LYS A 519 -6.15 7.72 23.34
C LYS A 519 -5.70 7.09 24.67
N SER A 520 -6.63 6.54 25.45
CA SER A 520 -6.28 5.82 26.68
C SER A 520 -5.46 4.58 26.36
N ILE A 521 -5.89 3.76 25.37
CA ILE A 521 -5.17 2.57 24.94
C ILE A 521 -3.74 2.92 24.51
N THR A 522 -3.56 3.89 23.61
CA THR A 522 -2.23 4.26 23.12
C THR A 522 -1.34 4.83 24.22
N THR A 523 -1.88 5.74 25.04
CA THR A 523 -1.11 6.37 26.13
C THR A 523 -0.61 5.37 27.16
N TRP A 524 -1.46 4.44 27.59
CA TRP A 524 -1.08 3.45 28.59
C TRP A 524 -0.26 2.31 28.00
N SER A 525 -0.43 1.99 26.71
CA SER A 525 0.45 1.03 26.03
C SER A 525 1.90 1.50 26.01
N TRP A 526 2.16 2.79 25.69
CA TRP A 526 3.50 3.35 25.77
C TRP A 526 4.07 3.31 27.18
N LYS A 527 3.27 3.69 28.20
CA LYS A 527 3.69 3.57 29.61
C LYS A 527 3.98 2.12 30.02
N ALA A 528 3.21 1.16 29.52
CA ALA A 528 3.45 -0.25 29.78
C ALA A 528 4.73 -0.74 29.08
N ILE A 529 4.96 -0.35 27.83
CA ILE A 529 6.19 -0.68 27.09
C ILE A 529 7.42 -0.16 27.82
N GLU A 530 7.38 1.03 28.40
CA GLU A 530 8.51 1.68 29.09
C GLU A 530 8.60 1.41 30.59
N ALA A 531 7.78 0.53 31.11
CA ALA A 531 7.83 0.16 32.51
C ALA A 531 9.14 -0.57 32.85
N ASP A 532 9.83 -0.11 33.89
CA ASP A 532 11.11 -0.67 34.33
C ASP A 532 10.97 -2.03 35.04
N THR A 533 9.79 -2.30 35.60
CA THR A 533 9.49 -3.51 36.37
C THR A 533 8.20 -4.17 35.93
N GLU A 534 8.05 -5.46 36.22
CA GLU A 534 6.80 -6.20 35.96
C GLU A 534 5.62 -5.58 36.72
N GLU A 535 5.83 -5.14 37.96
CA GLU A 535 4.78 -4.48 38.76
C GLU A 535 4.30 -3.16 38.11
N GLU A 536 5.22 -2.36 37.57
CA GLU A 536 4.88 -1.13 36.84
C GLU A 536 4.15 -1.43 35.54
N PHE A 537 4.58 -2.49 34.81
CA PHE A 537 3.89 -2.97 33.62
C PHE A 537 2.44 -3.37 33.93
N GLU A 538 2.24 -4.25 34.92
CA GLU A 538 0.90 -4.69 35.34
C GLU A 538 0.04 -3.52 35.80
N ASN A 539 0.61 -2.56 36.53
CA ASN A 539 -0.10 -1.36 36.95
C ASN A 539 -0.53 -0.50 35.74
N ALA A 540 0.34 -0.34 34.74
CA ALA A 540 0.00 0.39 33.52
C ALA A 540 -1.14 -0.29 32.73
N ILE A 541 -1.11 -1.61 32.59
CA ILE A 541 -2.21 -2.38 31.98
C ILE A 541 -3.51 -2.23 32.77
N ASN A 542 -3.46 -2.32 34.09
CA ASN A 542 -4.64 -2.16 34.95
C ASN A 542 -5.25 -0.74 34.83
N GLU A 543 -4.42 0.30 34.80
CA GLU A 543 -4.90 1.67 34.62
C GLU A 543 -5.43 1.89 33.19
N MET A 544 -4.84 1.26 32.15
CA MET A 544 -5.41 1.24 30.79
C MET A 544 -6.83 0.69 30.78
N LEU A 545 -7.01 -0.50 31.34
CA LEU A 545 -8.32 -1.17 31.41
C LEU A 545 -9.35 -0.35 32.17
N LYS A 546 -8.93 0.23 33.29
CA LYS A 546 -9.79 1.05 34.16
C LYS A 546 -10.18 2.36 33.45
N GLU A 547 -9.23 3.07 32.84
CA GLU A 547 -9.48 4.34 32.17
C GLU A 547 -10.33 4.14 30.92
N ALA A 548 -9.96 3.22 30.02
CA ALA A 548 -10.72 2.92 28.81
C ALA A 548 -12.18 2.55 29.12
N LYS A 549 -12.42 1.78 30.19
CA LYS A 549 -13.76 1.37 30.63
C LYS A 549 -14.49 2.41 31.47
N SER A 550 -13.89 3.56 31.80
CA SER A 550 -14.53 4.60 32.63
C SER A 550 -15.37 5.60 31.84
N TYR A 551 -15.12 5.74 30.54
CA TYR A 551 -15.78 6.73 29.69
C TYR A 551 -17.27 6.45 29.51
N ASN A 552 -18.03 7.51 29.26
CA ASN A 552 -19.48 7.47 29.07
C ASN A 552 -20.20 6.69 30.19
N ASN A 553 -19.96 7.05 31.47
CA ASN A 553 -20.53 6.39 32.65
C ASN A 553 -20.21 4.89 32.75
N GLY A 554 -19.11 4.46 32.19
CA GLY A 554 -18.67 3.06 32.22
C GLY A 554 -19.10 2.22 31.01
N GLU A 555 -19.84 2.77 30.07
CA GLU A 555 -20.34 2.03 28.89
C GLU A 555 -19.53 2.32 27.62
N GLY A 556 -18.67 3.34 27.64
CA GLY A 556 -18.03 3.83 26.41
C GLY A 556 -17.17 2.80 25.70
N TYR A 557 -16.38 2.03 26.42
CA TYR A 557 -15.59 0.94 25.84
C TYR A 557 -16.47 -0.14 25.21
N ASN A 558 -17.50 -0.57 25.92
CA ASN A 558 -18.43 -1.59 25.43
C ASN A 558 -19.13 -1.11 24.15
N GLN A 559 -19.50 0.16 24.05
CA GLN A 559 -20.10 0.72 22.83
C GLN A 559 -19.14 0.67 21.64
N CYS A 560 -17.84 0.94 21.86
CA CYS A 560 -16.83 0.82 20.82
C CYS A 560 -16.63 -0.63 20.38
N VAL A 561 -16.59 -1.57 21.32
CA VAL A 561 -16.49 -3.02 21.04
C VAL A 561 -17.73 -3.51 20.28
N GLU A 562 -18.94 -3.23 20.77
CA GLU A 562 -20.20 -3.62 20.12
C GLU A 562 -20.30 -3.09 18.70
N TRP A 563 -19.90 -1.84 18.48
CA TRP A 563 -19.84 -1.27 17.13
C TRP A 563 -18.86 -2.03 16.24
N SER A 564 -17.69 -2.38 16.78
CA SER A 564 -16.67 -3.14 16.05
C SER A 564 -17.11 -4.56 15.71
N GLU A 565 -17.81 -5.23 16.62
CA GLU A 565 -18.41 -6.56 16.40
C GLU A 565 -19.51 -6.51 15.31
N ASN A 566 -20.32 -5.45 15.30
CA ASN A 566 -21.32 -5.24 14.25
C ASN A 566 -20.68 -5.04 12.87
N GLU A 567 -19.61 -4.24 12.80
CA GLU A 567 -18.84 -4.06 11.55
C GLU A 567 -18.16 -5.35 11.10
N ALA A 568 -17.65 -6.17 12.03
CA ALA A 568 -17.08 -7.48 11.74
C ALA A 568 -18.13 -8.46 11.19
N ALA A 569 -19.36 -8.40 11.69
CA ALA A 569 -20.47 -9.20 11.15
C ALA A 569 -20.79 -8.80 9.69
N ILE A 570 -20.79 -7.49 9.39
CA ILE A 570 -20.97 -6.98 8.02
C ILE A 570 -19.83 -7.47 7.10
N LEU A 571 -18.57 -7.35 7.54
CA LEU A 571 -17.43 -7.87 6.78
C LEU A 571 -17.55 -9.38 6.54
N THR A 572 -17.96 -10.14 7.55
CA THR A 572 -18.15 -11.59 7.46
C THR A 572 -19.20 -11.95 6.39
N ASP A 573 -20.29 -11.22 6.32
CA ASP A 573 -21.34 -11.46 5.31
C ASP A 573 -20.85 -11.09 3.90
N ILE A 574 -20.10 -10.01 3.74
CA ILE A 574 -19.46 -9.64 2.47
C ILE A 574 -18.49 -10.72 1.99
N ILE A 575 -17.66 -11.26 2.89
CA ILE A 575 -16.73 -12.36 2.57
C ILE A 575 -17.48 -13.59 2.10
N LYS A 576 -18.58 -13.98 2.80
CA LYS A 576 -19.41 -15.14 2.42
C LYS A 576 -20.05 -14.96 1.04
N GLU A 577 -20.59 -13.77 0.78
CA GLU A 577 -21.20 -13.45 -0.51
C GLU A 577 -20.17 -13.49 -1.64
N ALA A 578 -18.99 -12.86 -1.45
CA ALA A 578 -17.92 -12.87 -2.43
C ALA A 578 -17.43 -14.29 -2.76
N LYS A 579 -17.19 -15.12 -1.73
CA LYS A 579 -16.80 -16.53 -1.93
C LYS A 579 -17.89 -17.38 -2.58
N SER A 580 -19.16 -17.08 -2.32
CA SER A 580 -20.28 -17.78 -2.96
C SER A 580 -20.46 -17.40 -4.44
N ALA A 581 -20.08 -16.19 -4.81
CA ALA A 581 -20.16 -15.73 -6.20
C ALA A 581 -19.02 -16.26 -7.09
N GLN A 582 -17.93 -16.76 -6.47
CA GLN A 582 -16.79 -17.37 -7.16
C GLN A 582 -16.95 -18.88 -7.41
N ASN A 583 -17.95 -19.54 -6.76
CA ASN A 583 -18.31 -20.94 -6.95
C ASN A 583 -19.52 -21.10 -7.89
#